data_081f143459f89e81287807014a8eb1e7
#
_entry.id   081f143459f89e81287807014a8eb1e7
#
_cell.length_a   1.000
_cell.length_b   1.000
_cell.length_c   1.000
_cell.angle_alpha   90.00
_cell.angle_beta   90.00
_cell.angle_gamma   90.00
#
_symmetry.space_group_name_H-M   'P 1'
#
loop_
_entity.id
_entity.type
_entity.pdbx_description
1 polymer ?
#
loop_
_entity_poly.entity_id
_entity_poly.type
_entity_poly.pdbx_seq_one_letter_code
_entity_poly.pdbx_strand_id
1 'polypeptide(L)'
;HAMSRRQRQMCIRDRLLSDSSILENRFNFIYYPLIDVTAHIFGVNSDEWQIEITKFEKLVNEISNISNKKTKTIISADHGLVNINDEFRHHLNYGDDLQIYGDQRSVYINGPKENVLETFSEIPGVLLEQQELSYLLGDPVNEFLQSIYPDFCFLVEDKNIVYPKHLSAKLKGYHGGISEEELKIPIIEFSNF
;
A
#
# COMPACT_ATOMS: atom_id res chain seq x y z
N HIS A 1 -16.28 19.32 -15.00
CA HIS A 1 -16.26 17.87 -15.09
C HIS A 1 -14.88 17.37 -14.65
N ALA A 2 -14.79 16.77 -13.45
CA ALA A 2 -13.56 16.11 -13.01
C ALA A 2 -13.40 14.83 -13.88
N MET A 3 -12.29 14.74 -14.61
CA MET A 3 -11.94 13.53 -15.36
C MET A 3 -11.81 12.36 -14.37
N SER A 4 -12.34 11.19 -14.69
CA SER A 4 -12.17 9.98 -13.89
C SER A 4 -10.67 9.63 -13.80
N ARG A 5 -10.25 8.89 -12.75
CA ARG A 5 -8.85 8.41 -12.61
C ARG A 5 -8.39 7.68 -13.89
N ARG A 6 -9.25 6.85 -14.47
CA ARG A 6 -9.00 6.09 -15.71
C ARG A 6 -8.75 7.01 -16.92
N GLN A 7 -9.51 8.10 -17.05
CA GLN A 7 -9.32 9.09 -18.13
C GLN A 7 -8.00 9.86 -18.00
N ARG A 8 -7.60 10.21 -16.74
CA ARG A 8 -6.31 10.87 -16.49
C ARG A 8 -5.11 9.99 -16.87
N GLN A 9 -5.17 8.69 -16.60
CA GLN A 9 -4.10 7.76 -16.95
C GLN A 9 -4.00 7.53 -18.45
N MET A 10 -5.12 7.43 -19.16
CA MET A 10 -5.11 7.40 -20.63
C MET A 10 -4.45 8.67 -21.20
N CYS A 11 -4.73 9.84 -20.66
CA CYS A 11 -4.10 11.10 -21.09
C CYS A 11 -2.58 11.11 -20.83
N ILE A 12 -2.08 10.55 -19.71
CA ILE A 12 -0.64 10.45 -19.44
C ILE A 12 0.01 9.49 -20.43
N ARG A 13 -0.55 8.30 -20.64
CA ARG A 13 -0.10 7.31 -21.62
C ARG A 13 -0.03 7.93 -23.03
N ASP A 14 -1.13 8.51 -23.47
CA ASP A 14 -1.25 9.08 -24.83
C ASP A 14 -0.26 10.25 -25.03
N ARG A 15 0.02 11.03 -23.98
CA ARG A 15 1.03 12.10 -24.02
C ARG A 15 2.45 11.54 -24.12
N LEU A 16 2.78 10.49 -23.37
CA LEU A 16 4.08 9.83 -23.44
C LEU A 16 4.32 9.21 -24.83
N LEU A 17 3.28 8.61 -25.42
CA LEU A 17 3.34 7.98 -26.75
C LEU A 17 3.35 9.00 -27.88
N SER A 18 2.76 10.19 -27.70
CA SER A 18 2.70 11.22 -28.75
C SER A 18 3.95 12.10 -28.84
N ASP A 19 4.75 12.18 -27.79
CA ASP A 19 5.95 13.03 -27.74
C ASP A 19 7.11 12.32 -27.02
N SER A 20 7.87 11.54 -27.79
CA SER A 20 9.06 10.82 -27.31
C SER A 20 10.15 11.74 -26.76
N SER A 21 10.16 13.03 -27.14
CA SER A 21 11.12 14.02 -26.61
C SER A 21 10.96 14.25 -25.09
N ILE A 22 9.78 13.94 -24.55
CA ILE A 22 9.51 13.99 -23.11
C ILE A 22 10.43 13.06 -22.34
N LEU A 23 10.88 11.94 -22.93
CA LEU A 23 11.76 10.95 -22.31
C LEU A 23 13.24 11.28 -22.43
N GLU A 24 13.63 12.31 -23.19
CA GLU A 24 15.03 12.63 -23.41
C GLU A 24 15.64 13.50 -22.30
N ASN A 25 16.79 13.07 -21.74
CA ASN A 25 17.59 13.81 -20.76
C ASN A 25 16.80 14.29 -19.52
N ARG A 26 15.80 13.53 -19.06
CA ARG A 26 14.92 13.87 -17.94
C ARG A 26 14.71 12.68 -17.02
N PHE A 27 14.41 12.98 -15.78
CA PHE A 27 13.81 12.03 -14.86
C PHE A 27 12.28 12.08 -15.05
N ASN A 28 11.68 10.94 -15.39
CA ASN A 28 10.24 10.80 -15.53
C ASN A 28 9.73 9.83 -14.49
N PHE A 29 8.78 10.25 -13.66
CA PHE A 29 8.09 9.41 -12.69
C PHE A 29 6.68 9.11 -13.20
N ILE A 30 6.38 7.82 -13.37
CA ILE A 30 5.08 7.35 -13.86
C ILE A 30 4.46 6.49 -12.77
N TYR A 31 3.30 6.89 -12.27
CA TYR A 31 2.55 6.15 -11.26
C TYR A 31 1.35 5.44 -11.89
N TYR A 32 1.23 4.12 -11.65
CA TYR A 32 0.18 3.26 -12.18
C TYR A 32 -0.60 2.59 -11.05
N PRO A 33 -1.67 3.23 -10.51
CA PRO A 33 -2.39 2.75 -9.34
C PRO A 33 -3.44 1.66 -9.63
N LEU A 34 -3.70 1.29 -10.90
CA LEU A 34 -4.84 0.42 -11.21
C LEU A 34 -4.61 -1.03 -10.79
N ILE A 35 -3.38 -1.51 -10.74
CA ILE A 35 -3.06 -2.86 -10.25
C ILE A 35 -3.46 -2.96 -8.78
N ASP A 36 -3.05 -1.99 -7.97
CA ASP A 36 -3.38 -1.89 -6.55
C ASP A 36 -4.89 -1.78 -6.32
N VAL A 37 -5.54 -0.78 -6.94
CA VAL A 37 -6.99 -0.58 -6.82
C VAL A 37 -7.78 -1.83 -7.22
N THR A 38 -7.35 -2.54 -8.27
CA THR A 38 -8.03 -3.75 -8.73
C THR A 38 -7.82 -4.90 -7.73
N ALA A 39 -6.61 -5.03 -7.17
CA ALA A 39 -6.33 -5.99 -6.11
C ALA A 39 -7.17 -5.73 -4.86
N HIS A 40 -7.33 -4.49 -4.43
CA HIS A 40 -8.19 -4.14 -3.31
C HIS A 40 -9.64 -4.57 -3.52
N ILE A 41 -10.20 -4.35 -4.72
CA ILE A 41 -11.62 -4.59 -5.00
C ILE A 41 -11.91 -6.06 -5.28
N PHE A 42 -11.10 -6.71 -6.11
CA PHE A 42 -11.35 -8.04 -6.65
C PHE A 42 -10.45 -9.12 -6.04
N GLY A 43 -9.35 -8.73 -5.42
CA GLY A 43 -8.32 -9.61 -4.88
C GLY A 43 -7.16 -9.82 -5.85
N VAL A 44 -6.00 -10.12 -5.27
CA VAL A 44 -4.81 -10.54 -6.02
C VAL A 44 -5.10 -11.87 -6.73
N ASN A 45 -4.62 -12.02 -7.97
CA ASN A 45 -4.84 -13.16 -8.85
C ASN A 45 -6.30 -13.37 -9.33
N SER A 46 -7.21 -12.38 -9.13
CA SER A 46 -8.53 -12.40 -9.79
C SER A 46 -8.40 -12.19 -11.31
N ASP A 47 -9.44 -12.54 -12.07
CA ASP A 47 -9.46 -12.32 -13.52
C ASP A 47 -9.30 -10.83 -13.87
N GLU A 48 -9.95 -9.96 -13.10
CA GLU A 48 -9.86 -8.50 -13.24
C GLU A 48 -8.43 -8.01 -13.00
N TRP A 49 -7.77 -8.55 -11.99
CA TRP A 49 -6.38 -8.22 -11.68
C TRP A 49 -5.42 -8.70 -12.78
N GLN A 50 -5.60 -9.90 -13.32
CA GLN A 50 -4.82 -10.43 -14.45
C GLN A 50 -4.99 -9.58 -15.71
N ILE A 51 -6.22 -9.13 -15.98
CA ILE A 51 -6.49 -8.20 -17.09
C ILE A 51 -5.73 -6.88 -16.89
N GLU A 52 -5.67 -6.37 -15.66
CA GLU A 52 -4.97 -5.11 -15.37
C GLU A 52 -3.45 -5.25 -15.47
N ILE A 53 -2.88 -6.38 -15.02
CA ILE A 53 -1.47 -6.71 -15.25
C ILE A 53 -1.14 -6.74 -16.74
N THR A 54 -1.98 -7.40 -17.56
CA THR A 54 -1.78 -7.45 -19.02
C THR A 54 -1.78 -6.06 -19.66
N LYS A 55 -2.60 -5.14 -19.18
CA LYS A 55 -2.60 -3.74 -19.65
C LYS A 55 -1.33 -3.00 -19.24
N PHE A 56 -0.86 -3.24 -18.03
CA PHE A 56 0.39 -2.66 -17.54
C PHE A 56 1.60 -3.17 -18.34
N GLU A 57 1.67 -4.48 -18.62
CA GLU A 57 2.70 -5.06 -19.50
C GLU A 57 2.73 -4.42 -20.88
N LYS A 58 1.56 -4.20 -21.48
CA LYS A 58 1.47 -3.48 -22.77
C LYS A 58 2.01 -2.06 -22.68
N LEU A 59 1.65 -1.33 -21.62
CA LEU A 59 2.18 0.02 -21.38
C LEU A 59 3.71 0.02 -21.24
N VAL A 60 4.27 -0.93 -20.48
CA VAL A 60 5.71 -1.08 -20.31
C VAL A 60 6.41 -1.34 -21.65
N ASN A 61 5.86 -2.23 -22.47
CA ASN A 61 6.37 -2.51 -23.81
C ASN A 61 6.31 -1.27 -24.73
N GLU A 62 5.22 -0.51 -24.69
CA GLU A 62 5.09 0.74 -25.44
C GLU A 62 6.15 1.76 -25.00
N ILE A 63 6.36 1.95 -23.68
CA ILE A 63 7.41 2.83 -23.12
C ILE A 63 8.80 2.35 -23.57
N SER A 64 9.07 1.05 -23.49
CA SER A 64 10.35 0.48 -23.93
C SER A 64 10.63 0.79 -25.40
N ASN A 65 9.62 0.67 -26.28
CA ASN A 65 9.77 0.91 -27.71
C ASN A 65 10.04 2.38 -28.08
N ILE A 66 9.48 3.33 -27.31
CA ILE A 66 9.71 4.77 -27.55
C ILE A 66 10.93 5.33 -26.83
N SER A 67 11.46 4.60 -25.87
CA SER A 67 12.67 5.01 -25.13
C SER A 67 13.89 4.94 -26.03
N ASN A 68 14.73 5.97 -25.97
CA ASN A 68 15.99 5.98 -26.72
C ASN A 68 17.05 5.06 -26.06
N LYS A 69 18.15 4.78 -26.82
CA LYS A 69 19.24 3.90 -26.35
C LYS A 69 19.97 4.35 -25.08
N LYS A 70 19.68 5.54 -24.56
CA LYS A 70 20.30 6.08 -23.33
C LYS A 70 19.31 6.11 -22.16
N THR A 71 18.08 5.62 -22.34
CA THR A 71 17.07 5.62 -21.30
C THR A 71 17.18 4.35 -20.47
N LYS A 72 17.31 4.54 -19.15
CA LYS A 72 17.19 3.48 -18.16
C LYS A 72 15.78 3.55 -17.57
N THR A 73 15.05 2.45 -17.61
CA THR A 73 13.73 2.30 -17.01
C THR A 73 13.81 1.38 -15.80
N ILE A 74 13.26 1.82 -14.68
CA ILE A 74 13.13 1.03 -13.47
C ILE A 74 11.65 0.96 -13.12
N ILE A 75 11.14 -0.25 -12.90
CA ILE A 75 9.78 -0.50 -12.44
C ILE A 75 9.89 -1.10 -11.04
N SER A 76 9.12 -0.52 -10.12
CA SER A 76 9.02 -1.01 -8.75
C SER A 76 7.59 -0.82 -8.23
N ALA A 77 7.29 -1.43 -7.10
CA ALA A 77 6.08 -1.19 -6.32
C ALA A 77 6.47 -0.59 -4.96
N ASP A 78 5.53 0.03 -4.28
CA ASP A 78 5.66 0.52 -2.90
C ASP A 78 5.39 -0.60 -1.88
N HIS A 79 4.51 -1.56 -2.20
CA HIS A 79 4.20 -2.75 -1.40
C HIS A 79 3.58 -3.84 -2.27
N GLY A 80 3.40 -5.02 -1.70
CA GLY A 80 2.54 -6.05 -2.24
C GLY A 80 1.17 -6.06 -1.54
N LEU A 81 0.35 -7.11 -1.76
CA LEU A 81 -0.99 -7.25 -1.15
C LEU A 81 -1.26 -8.71 -0.80
N VAL A 82 -2.14 -8.89 0.19
CA VAL A 82 -2.69 -10.20 0.59
C VAL A 82 -4.20 -10.21 0.44
N ASN A 83 -4.77 -11.35 0.06
CA ASN A 83 -6.21 -11.55 0.05
C ASN A 83 -6.69 -11.95 1.45
N ILE A 84 -7.76 -11.31 1.91
CA ILE A 84 -8.35 -11.55 3.23
C ILE A 84 -9.74 -12.16 3.08
N ASN A 85 -9.96 -13.33 3.68
CA ASN A 85 -11.25 -13.96 3.78
C ASN A 85 -12.07 -13.39 4.95
N ASP A 86 -13.39 -13.56 4.90
CA ASP A 86 -14.30 -12.95 5.88
C ASP A 86 -14.05 -13.47 7.31
N GLU A 87 -13.61 -14.72 7.48
CA GLU A 87 -13.28 -15.35 8.77
C GLU A 87 -12.08 -14.72 9.50
N PHE A 88 -11.22 -13.99 8.78
CA PHE A 88 -10.04 -13.32 9.34
C PHE A 88 -10.24 -11.81 9.55
N ARG A 89 -11.50 -11.37 9.62
CA ARG A 89 -11.89 -9.97 9.80
C ARG A 89 -12.36 -9.72 11.22
N HIS A 90 -11.56 -9.00 11.99
CA HIS A 90 -11.82 -8.71 13.40
C HIS A 90 -12.37 -7.30 13.58
N HIS A 91 -13.59 -7.19 14.08
CA HIS A 91 -14.17 -5.90 14.45
C HIS A 91 -13.77 -5.55 15.88
N LEU A 92 -13.02 -4.45 16.02
CA LEU A 92 -12.55 -4.00 17.33
C LEU A 92 -13.71 -3.43 18.15
N ASN A 93 -13.76 -3.83 19.42
CA ASN A 93 -14.65 -3.24 20.43
C ASN A 93 -13.78 -2.58 21.51
N TYR A 94 -13.80 -1.25 21.62
CA TYR A 94 -12.95 -0.48 22.53
C TYR A 94 -13.68 0.76 23.06
N GLY A 95 -13.22 1.31 24.20
CA GLY A 95 -13.72 2.54 24.79
C GLY A 95 -13.26 3.81 24.08
N ASP A 96 -13.77 4.95 24.51
CA ASP A 96 -13.40 6.28 23.97
C ASP A 96 -12.01 6.75 24.47
N ASP A 97 -11.41 6.01 25.37
CA ASP A 97 -10.08 6.19 25.92
C ASP A 97 -8.96 5.66 25.01
N LEU A 98 -9.29 4.87 23.98
CA LEU A 98 -8.39 4.45 22.93
C LEU A 98 -8.61 5.24 21.65
N GLN A 99 -7.54 5.83 21.13
CA GLN A 99 -7.49 6.38 19.77
C GLN A 99 -6.82 5.36 18.85
N ILE A 100 -7.57 4.83 17.89
CA ILE A 100 -7.10 3.80 16.95
C ILE A 100 -7.13 4.38 15.54
N TYR A 101 -5.99 4.34 14.83
CA TYR A 101 -5.80 4.87 13.48
C TYR A 101 -4.75 4.05 12.72
N GLY A 102 -4.46 4.43 11.48
CA GLY A 102 -3.53 3.71 10.60
C GLY A 102 -4.24 2.77 9.64
N ASP A 103 -3.58 1.71 9.26
CA ASP A 103 -4.09 0.71 8.32
C ASP A 103 -4.68 -0.50 9.06
N GLN A 104 -5.51 -1.31 8.40
CA GLN A 104 -6.14 -2.48 9.00
C GLN A 104 -5.15 -3.61 9.30
N ARG A 105 -3.92 -3.52 8.83
CA ARG A 105 -2.85 -4.49 9.08
C ARG A 105 -1.71 -3.97 9.96
N SER A 106 -1.63 -2.64 10.10
CA SER A 106 -0.72 -1.94 11.02
C SER A 106 -1.48 -0.84 11.72
N VAL A 107 -1.91 -1.10 12.94
CA VAL A 107 -2.80 -0.21 13.67
C VAL A 107 -2.02 0.56 14.71
N TYR A 108 -2.04 1.88 14.61
CA TYR A 108 -1.45 2.77 15.62
C TYR A 108 -2.49 3.09 16.70
N ILE A 109 -2.03 3.12 17.95
CA ILE A 109 -2.91 3.20 19.12
C ILE A 109 -2.31 4.17 20.12
N ASN A 110 -3.17 5.08 20.62
CA ASN A 110 -2.87 5.89 21.81
C ASN A 110 -3.88 5.57 22.90
N GLY A 111 -3.40 5.42 24.14
CA GLY A 111 -4.22 5.18 25.31
C GLY A 111 -3.62 4.21 26.33
N PRO A 112 -4.40 3.83 27.38
CA PRO A 112 -3.94 2.96 28.42
C PRO A 112 -3.59 1.54 27.93
N LYS A 113 -2.41 1.04 28.32
CA LYS A 113 -1.89 -0.26 27.90
C LYS A 113 -2.83 -1.42 28.22
N GLU A 114 -3.46 -1.39 29.38
CA GLU A 114 -4.39 -2.43 29.81
C GLU A 114 -5.57 -2.57 28.83
N ASN A 115 -6.11 -1.44 28.36
CA ASN A 115 -7.23 -1.42 27.44
C ASN A 115 -6.82 -1.84 26.03
N VAL A 116 -5.58 -1.52 25.63
CA VAL A 116 -4.98 -2.04 24.39
C VAL A 116 -4.86 -3.56 24.45
N LEU A 117 -4.29 -4.11 25.51
CA LEU A 117 -4.12 -5.55 25.68
C LEU A 117 -5.46 -6.29 25.70
N GLU A 118 -6.49 -5.74 26.35
CA GLU A 118 -7.84 -6.29 26.35
C GLU A 118 -8.46 -6.28 24.93
N THR A 119 -8.36 -5.14 24.24
CA THR A 119 -8.96 -4.95 22.89
C THR A 119 -8.39 -5.91 21.85
N PHE A 120 -7.10 -6.23 21.92
CA PHE A 120 -6.40 -7.06 20.95
C PHE A 120 -6.11 -8.49 21.43
N SER A 121 -6.58 -8.89 22.61
CA SER A 121 -6.25 -10.16 23.27
C SER A 121 -6.52 -11.42 22.47
N GLU A 122 -7.55 -11.41 21.61
CA GLU A 122 -7.97 -12.56 20.80
C GLU A 122 -7.53 -12.45 19.33
N ILE A 123 -6.80 -11.40 18.97
CA ILE A 123 -6.41 -11.13 17.59
C ILE A 123 -4.98 -11.59 17.37
N PRO A 124 -4.70 -12.44 16.37
CA PRO A 124 -3.34 -12.83 16.04
C PRO A 124 -2.51 -11.63 15.59
N GLY A 125 -1.43 -11.34 16.29
CA GLY A 125 -0.58 -10.20 16.00
C GLY A 125 0.43 -9.91 17.11
N VAL A 126 1.23 -8.88 16.89
CA VAL A 126 2.27 -8.43 17.81
C VAL A 126 2.03 -6.98 18.18
N LEU A 127 1.97 -6.69 19.46
CA LEU A 127 1.93 -5.34 20.00
C LEU A 127 3.35 -4.81 20.14
N LEU A 128 3.68 -3.77 19.38
CA LEU A 128 4.94 -3.06 19.47
C LEU A 128 4.81 -1.90 20.47
N GLU A 129 5.77 -1.81 21.36
CA GLU A 129 5.91 -0.73 22.35
C GLU A 129 6.99 0.26 21.89
N GLN A 130 7.23 1.28 22.69
CA GLN A 130 8.06 2.44 22.34
C GLN A 130 9.45 2.09 21.77
N GLN A 131 10.11 1.04 22.25
CA GLN A 131 11.42 0.64 21.76
C GLN A 131 11.36 0.01 20.36
N GLU A 132 10.39 -0.87 20.12
CA GLU A 132 10.17 -1.49 18.82
C GLU A 132 9.65 -0.48 17.81
N LEU A 133 8.80 0.47 18.24
CA LEU A 133 8.33 1.57 17.43
C LEU A 133 9.46 2.49 16.98
N SER A 134 10.36 2.85 17.87
CA SER A 134 11.56 3.64 17.56
C SER A 134 12.43 2.95 16.52
N TYR A 135 12.57 1.62 16.61
CA TYR A 135 13.29 0.84 15.59
C TYR A 135 12.59 0.83 14.23
N LEU A 136 11.26 0.77 14.22
CA LEU A 136 10.46 0.68 12.99
C LEU A 136 10.26 2.04 12.31
N LEU A 137 9.90 3.06 13.09
CA LEU A 137 9.49 4.39 12.59
C LEU A 137 10.61 5.44 12.72
N GLY A 138 11.64 5.18 13.52
CA GLY A 138 12.61 6.16 13.98
C GLY A 138 12.06 7.00 15.13
N ASP A 139 12.97 7.69 15.83
CA ASP A 139 12.58 8.61 16.90
C ASP A 139 12.00 9.92 16.36
N PRO A 140 10.98 10.50 17.00
CA PRO A 140 10.46 11.78 16.60
C PRO A 140 11.49 12.89 16.78
N VAL A 141 11.82 13.61 15.71
CA VAL A 141 12.90 14.63 15.70
C VAL A 141 12.44 16.03 16.09
N ASN A 142 11.16 16.25 16.33
CA ASN A 142 10.61 17.53 16.75
C ASN A 142 9.29 17.36 17.54
N GLU A 143 8.83 18.43 18.17
CA GLU A 143 7.62 18.44 19.01
C GLU A 143 6.35 18.04 18.24
N PHE A 144 6.24 18.41 16.96
CA PHE A 144 5.09 18.04 16.15
C PHE A 144 5.05 16.52 15.92
N LEU A 145 6.17 15.91 15.53
CA LEU A 145 6.24 14.46 15.36
C LEU A 145 6.02 13.72 16.68
N GLN A 146 6.53 14.28 17.79
CA GLN A 146 6.28 13.72 19.12
C GLN A 146 4.78 13.74 19.46
N SER A 147 4.05 14.79 19.09
CA SER A 147 2.62 14.92 19.41
C SER A 147 1.70 13.97 18.64
N ILE A 148 2.17 13.42 17.52
CA ILE A 148 1.45 12.45 16.67
C ILE A 148 2.05 11.03 16.73
N TYR A 149 3.11 10.84 17.51
CA TYR A 149 3.75 9.54 17.66
C TYR A 149 2.84 8.60 18.45
N PRO A 150 2.61 7.36 17.99
CA PRO A 150 1.74 6.43 18.68
C PRO A 150 2.38 5.90 19.96
N ASP A 151 1.55 5.56 20.97
CA ASP A 151 1.99 4.85 22.15
C ASP A 151 2.32 3.39 21.82
N PHE A 152 1.53 2.79 20.90
CA PHE A 152 1.65 1.41 20.47
C PHE A 152 1.37 1.27 18.96
N CYS A 153 1.90 0.17 18.39
CA CYS A 153 1.47 -0.31 17.08
C CYS A 153 1.14 -1.80 17.19
N PHE A 154 -0.05 -2.19 16.74
CA PHE A 154 -0.40 -3.58 16.61
C PHE A 154 -0.22 -4.04 15.17
N LEU A 155 0.75 -4.92 14.93
CA LEU A 155 0.99 -5.57 13.64
C LEU A 155 0.21 -6.87 13.60
N VAL A 156 -0.74 -6.93 12.68
CA VAL A 156 -1.61 -8.11 12.54
C VAL A 156 -0.86 -9.21 11.80
N GLU A 157 -0.89 -10.43 12.33
CA GLU A 157 -0.23 -11.60 11.75
C GLU A 157 -1.09 -12.28 10.68
N ASP A 158 -0.45 -13.11 9.88
CA ASP A 158 -1.04 -13.91 8.80
C ASP A 158 -1.98 -13.09 7.89
N LYS A 159 -3.13 -13.66 7.55
CA LYS A 159 -4.16 -13.01 6.71
C LYS A 159 -5.27 -12.38 7.53
N ASN A 160 -4.97 -11.93 8.76
CA ASN A 160 -5.94 -11.23 9.59
C ASN A 160 -5.95 -9.72 9.29
N ILE A 161 -7.07 -9.09 9.54
CA ILE A 161 -7.23 -7.62 9.54
C ILE A 161 -8.12 -7.19 10.70
N VAL A 162 -7.94 -5.96 11.13
CA VAL A 162 -8.76 -5.34 12.16
C VAL A 162 -9.55 -4.15 11.61
N TYR A 163 -10.78 -4.01 12.08
CA TYR A 163 -11.64 -2.87 11.75
C TYR A 163 -11.92 -2.04 13.00
N PRO A 164 -11.46 -0.78 13.05
CA PRO A 164 -11.97 0.19 14.01
C PRO A 164 -13.48 0.39 13.84
N LYS A 165 -14.17 0.81 14.90
CA LYS A 165 -15.63 0.94 14.95
C LYS A 165 -16.30 1.66 13.78
N HIS A 166 -15.58 2.59 13.16
CA HIS A 166 -16.10 3.46 12.09
C HIS A 166 -15.79 2.99 10.66
N LEU A 167 -15.04 1.89 10.49
CA LEU A 167 -14.69 1.37 9.18
C LEU A 167 -15.53 0.14 8.84
N SER A 168 -16.11 0.15 7.65
CA SER A 168 -16.92 -0.96 7.12
C SER A 168 -16.52 -1.39 5.70
N ALA A 169 -15.36 -0.94 5.21
CA ALA A 169 -14.93 -1.24 3.85
C ALA A 169 -14.66 -2.74 3.68
N LYS A 170 -15.37 -3.36 2.74
CA LYS A 170 -15.20 -4.78 2.39
C LYS A 170 -14.31 -4.90 1.15
N LEU A 171 -13.04 -4.58 1.29
CA LEU A 171 -12.04 -4.88 0.28
C LEU A 171 -11.69 -6.37 0.33
N LYS A 172 -11.11 -6.90 -0.73
CA LYS A 172 -10.60 -8.27 -0.78
C LYS A 172 -9.09 -8.32 -0.55
N GLY A 173 -8.34 -7.44 -1.21
CA GLY A 173 -6.91 -7.28 -1.01
C GLY A 173 -6.59 -6.20 0.00
N TYR A 174 -5.57 -6.43 0.81
CA TYR A 174 -5.06 -5.51 1.82
C TYR A 174 -3.53 -5.50 1.82
N HIS A 175 -2.97 -4.44 2.36
CA HIS A 175 -1.54 -4.28 2.61
C HIS A 175 -1.32 -3.52 3.93
N GLY A 176 -0.06 -3.25 4.27
CA GLY A 176 0.32 -2.53 5.48
C GLY A 176 0.82 -3.44 6.60
N GLY A 177 0.80 -4.76 6.41
CA GLY A 177 1.41 -5.73 7.31
C GLY A 177 2.87 -6.04 6.94
N ILE A 178 3.40 -7.09 7.56
CA ILE A 178 4.80 -7.52 7.43
C ILE A 178 4.94 -8.92 6.80
N SER A 179 3.92 -9.41 6.09
CA SER A 179 4.01 -10.69 5.40
C SER A 179 4.98 -10.59 4.21
N GLU A 180 5.51 -11.73 3.76
CA GLU A 180 6.38 -11.76 2.58
C GLU A 180 5.70 -11.21 1.33
N GLU A 181 4.41 -11.50 1.17
CA GLU A 181 3.60 -11.02 0.05
C GLU A 181 3.43 -9.50 0.03
N GLU A 182 3.50 -8.85 1.20
CA GLU A 182 3.39 -7.40 1.33
C GLU A 182 4.74 -6.69 1.20
N LEU A 183 5.81 -7.30 1.74
CA LEU A 183 7.15 -6.71 1.81
C LEU A 183 7.98 -6.95 0.56
N LYS A 184 7.80 -8.08 -0.14
CA LYS A 184 8.54 -8.40 -1.36
C LYS A 184 7.96 -7.65 -2.54
N ILE A 185 8.71 -6.68 -3.05
CA ILE A 185 8.34 -5.90 -4.23
C ILE A 185 9.24 -6.25 -5.42
N PRO A 186 8.73 -6.16 -6.65
CA PRO A 186 9.55 -6.34 -7.84
C PRO A 186 10.48 -5.13 -8.04
N ILE A 187 11.68 -5.38 -8.52
CA ILE A 187 12.56 -4.37 -9.10
C ILE A 187 12.95 -4.90 -10.49
N ILE A 188 12.39 -4.27 -11.52
CA ILE A 188 12.65 -4.62 -12.92
C ILE A 188 13.40 -3.47 -13.56
N GLU A 189 14.54 -3.76 -14.11
CA GLU A 189 15.38 -2.78 -14.80
C GLU A 189 15.60 -3.21 -16.23
N PHE A 190 15.43 -2.28 -17.17
CA PHE A 190 15.83 -2.48 -18.56
C PHE A 190 16.38 -1.19 -19.16
N SER A 191 17.26 -1.36 -20.13
CA SER A 191 17.89 -0.29 -20.89
C SER A 191 17.91 -0.68 -22.36
N ASN A 192 17.63 0.24 -23.23
CA ASN A 192 17.82 0.05 -24.66
C ASN A 192 19.29 0.43 -24.99
N PHE A 193 20.15 -0.55 -25.16
CA PHE A 193 21.54 -0.37 -25.60
C PHE A 193 21.66 -0.43 -27.11
#